data_7f6897c996d23240065414a0f31a9462
#
_entry.id   7f6897c996d23240065414a0f31a9462
#
_cell.length_a   1.000
_cell.length_b   1.000
_cell.length_c   1.000
_cell.angle_alpha   90.00
_cell.angle_beta   90.00
_cell.angle_gamma   90.00
#
_symmetry.space_group_name_H-M   'P 1'
#
loop_
_entity.id
_entity.type
_entity.pdbx_description
1 polymer ?
#
loop_
_entity_poly.entity_id
_entity_poly.type
_entity_poly.pdbx_seq_one_letter_code
_entity_poly.pdbx_strand_id
1 'polypeptide(L)'
;VVGTPGRLLDLIKRKALKLQDIETLILDEADEMLNMGFLEDIEAIISRVPESRQTLLFSATMPDAIKRIGVQFMKEPEHVKIAAKELTTELVDQYYLRVKEQEKFDTMTRLMDVEQPELAIVFGRTKRRVDELTRGLKIRGFRAEGIHGDLDQNKRLRVLRDFKNGNLDVLVATD
;
A
#
# COMPACT_ATOMS: atom_id res chain seq x y z
N VAL A 1 10.70 -4.59 -17.67
CA VAL A 1 9.42 -5.14 -17.18
C VAL A 1 9.20 -4.66 -15.76
N VAL A 2 7.97 -4.28 -15.41
CA VAL A 2 7.56 -3.90 -14.04
C VAL A 2 6.34 -4.73 -13.67
N GLY A 3 6.29 -5.26 -12.46
CA GLY A 3 5.16 -6.03 -11.98
C GLY A 3 5.28 -6.43 -10.50
N THR A 4 4.19 -6.89 -9.92
CA THR A 4 4.19 -7.48 -8.59
C THR A 4 4.77 -8.90 -8.62
N PRO A 5 5.37 -9.40 -7.50
CA PRO A 5 6.01 -10.71 -7.48
C PRO A 5 5.14 -11.85 -8.01
N GLY A 6 3.92 -11.99 -7.53
CA GLY A 6 3.00 -13.05 -7.99
C GLY A 6 2.66 -12.98 -9.48
N ARG A 7 2.52 -11.75 -10.05
CA ARG A 7 2.28 -11.59 -11.49
C ARG A 7 3.49 -11.97 -12.33
N LEU A 8 4.68 -11.59 -11.88
CA LEU A 8 5.92 -11.97 -12.57
C LEU A 8 6.11 -13.48 -12.57
N LEU A 9 5.87 -14.14 -11.43
CA LEU A 9 5.94 -15.61 -11.33
C LEU A 9 4.93 -16.33 -12.24
N ASP A 10 3.71 -15.82 -12.36
CA ASP A 10 2.70 -16.36 -13.29
C ASP A 10 3.22 -16.27 -14.73
N LEU A 11 3.75 -15.13 -15.14
CA LEU A 11 4.30 -14.95 -16.50
C LEU A 11 5.53 -15.81 -16.76
N ILE A 12 6.40 -16.00 -15.76
CA ILE A 12 7.56 -16.91 -15.85
C ILE A 12 7.09 -18.35 -16.01
N LYS A 13 6.13 -18.80 -15.20
CA LYS A 13 5.54 -20.16 -15.29
C LYS A 13 4.91 -20.41 -16.66
N ARG A 14 4.28 -19.42 -17.24
CA ARG A 14 3.70 -19.49 -18.61
C ARG A 14 4.73 -19.34 -19.72
N LYS A 15 6.02 -19.20 -19.39
CA LYS A 15 7.12 -18.94 -20.35
C LYS A 15 6.93 -17.66 -21.19
N ALA A 16 6.06 -16.74 -20.73
CA ALA A 16 5.82 -15.46 -21.37
C ALA A 16 6.84 -14.40 -20.97
N LEU A 17 7.52 -14.60 -19.85
CA LEU A 17 8.61 -13.75 -19.36
C LEU A 17 9.89 -14.58 -19.21
N LYS A 18 10.95 -14.12 -19.85
CA LYS A 18 12.31 -14.66 -19.75
C LYS A 18 13.18 -13.68 -18.96
N LEU A 19 13.99 -14.19 -18.05
CA LEU A 19 14.85 -13.38 -17.17
C LEU A 19 16.35 -13.60 -17.40
N GLN A 20 16.74 -14.42 -18.42
CA GLN A 20 18.14 -14.80 -18.64
C GLN A 20 19.05 -13.64 -19.06
N ASP A 21 18.46 -12.59 -19.65
CA ASP A 21 19.21 -11.44 -20.18
C ASP A 21 19.01 -10.19 -19.30
N ILE A 22 18.54 -10.37 -18.07
CA ILE A 22 18.34 -9.24 -17.15
C ILE A 22 19.69 -8.78 -16.60
N GLU A 23 20.02 -7.53 -16.84
CA GLU A 23 21.23 -6.86 -16.35
C GLU A 23 20.99 -6.10 -15.06
N THR A 24 19.75 -5.65 -14.81
CA THR A 24 19.38 -4.88 -13.62
C THR A 24 18.09 -5.42 -13.00
N LEU A 25 18.13 -5.71 -11.72
CA LEU A 25 16.99 -6.07 -10.90
C LEU A 25 16.72 -4.95 -9.88
N ILE A 26 15.48 -4.48 -9.81
CA ILE A 26 15.07 -3.47 -8.85
C ILE A 26 13.97 -4.05 -7.96
N LEU A 27 14.21 -4.02 -6.65
CA LEU A 27 13.22 -4.30 -5.61
C LEU A 27 12.80 -2.96 -5.02
N ASP A 28 11.58 -2.52 -5.33
CA ASP A 28 11.03 -1.27 -4.84
C ASP A 28 9.96 -1.53 -3.78
N GLU A 29 9.88 -0.69 -2.75
CA GLU A 29 9.03 -0.88 -1.58
C GLU A 29 9.21 -2.27 -0.94
N ALA A 30 10.47 -2.66 -0.74
CA ALA A 30 10.82 -4.03 -0.31
C ALA A 30 10.24 -4.38 1.06
N ASP A 31 10.13 -3.43 1.99
CA ASP A 31 9.48 -3.61 3.28
C ASP A 31 7.98 -3.92 3.12
N GLU A 32 7.30 -3.23 2.22
CA GLU A 32 5.88 -3.47 1.96
C GLU A 32 5.65 -4.84 1.32
N MET A 33 6.49 -5.23 0.35
CA MET A 33 6.44 -6.57 -0.21
C MET A 33 6.61 -7.67 0.84
N LEU A 34 7.47 -7.46 1.85
CA LEU A 34 7.64 -8.40 2.97
C LEU A 34 6.41 -8.43 3.89
N ASN A 35 5.84 -7.27 4.22
CA ASN A 35 4.62 -7.17 5.01
C ASN A 35 3.45 -7.92 4.36
N MET A 36 3.42 -7.94 3.01
CA MET A 36 2.45 -8.70 2.22
C MET A 36 2.78 -10.21 2.08
N GLY A 37 3.91 -10.67 2.63
CA GLY A 37 4.31 -12.08 2.61
C GLY A 37 4.97 -12.55 1.31
N PHE A 38 5.47 -11.66 0.46
CA PHE A 38 6.09 -12.00 -0.84
C PHE A 38 7.56 -12.44 -0.77
N LEU A 39 8.10 -12.74 0.41
CA LEU A 39 9.50 -13.12 0.55
C LEU A 39 9.89 -14.30 -0.36
N GLU A 40 9.15 -15.40 -0.28
CA GLU A 40 9.40 -16.61 -1.08
C GLU A 40 9.27 -16.35 -2.59
N ASP A 41 8.31 -15.51 -2.98
CA ASP A 41 8.10 -15.13 -4.37
C ASP A 41 9.28 -14.29 -4.90
N ILE A 42 9.79 -13.37 -4.10
CA ILE A 42 10.96 -12.54 -4.42
C ILE A 42 12.19 -13.44 -4.59
N GLU A 43 12.45 -14.35 -3.66
CA GLU A 43 13.57 -15.31 -3.73
C GLU A 43 13.47 -16.19 -4.99
N ALA A 44 12.26 -16.67 -5.29
CA ALA A 44 12.01 -17.47 -6.49
C ALA A 44 12.22 -16.71 -7.81
N ILE A 45 12.00 -15.40 -7.83
CA ILE A 45 12.31 -14.55 -9.00
C ILE A 45 13.80 -14.32 -9.08
N ILE A 46 14.44 -13.93 -7.98
CA ILE A 46 15.89 -13.62 -7.93
C ILE A 46 16.73 -14.81 -8.37
N SER A 47 16.35 -16.04 -7.98
CA SER A 47 17.04 -17.27 -8.37
C SER A 47 17.03 -17.56 -9.89
N ARG A 48 16.22 -16.85 -10.67
CA ARG A 48 16.09 -17.01 -12.12
C ARG A 48 16.74 -15.88 -12.92
N VAL A 49 17.25 -14.86 -12.25
CA VAL A 49 17.98 -13.75 -12.86
C VAL A 49 19.48 -14.02 -12.80
N PRO A 50 20.27 -13.68 -13.84
CA PRO A 50 21.72 -13.90 -13.86
C PRO A 50 22.41 -13.33 -12.61
N GLU A 51 23.46 -14.03 -12.14
CA GLU A 51 24.26 -13.54 -11.01
C GLU A 51 25.11 -12.30 -11.33
N SER A 52 25.36 -12.05 -12.62
CA SER A 52 26.12 -10.88 -13.11
C SER A 52 25.31 -9.57 -13.04
N ARG A 53 24.01 -9.65 -12.71
CA ARG A 53 23.14 -8.49 -12.64
C ARG A 53 23.58 -7.46 -11.62
N GLN A 54 23.23 -6.22 -11.85
CA GLN A 54 23.15 -5.20 -10.79
C GLN A 54 21.82 -5.36 -10.03
N THR A 55 21.87 -5.33 -8.70
CA THR A 55 20.65 -5.36 -7.87
C THR A 55 20.52 -4.05 -7.11
N LEU A 56 19.36 -3.40 -7.22
CA LEU A 56 18.99 -2.20 -6.49
C LEU A 56 17.81 -2.55 -5.55
N LEU A 57 17.91 -2.14 -4.30
CA LEU A 57 16.87 -2.35 -3.30
C LEU A 57 16.48 -1.01 -2.70
N PHE A 58 15.20 -0.66 -2.83
CA PHE A 58 14.60 0.53 -2.23
C PHE A 58 13.58 0.13 -1.17
N SER A 59 13.66 0.78 -0.01
CA SER A 59 12.80 0.51 1.13
C SER A 59 12.71 1.74 2.03
N ALA A 60 11.53 2.04 2.54
CA ALA A 60 11.34 3.13 3.50
C ALA A 60 11.89 2.76 4.88
N THR A 61 11.81 1.48 5.24
CA THR A 61 12.32 0.92 6.49
C THR A 61 13.33 -0.18 6.22
N MET A 62 14.21 -0.46 7.19
CA MET A 62 15.27 -1.47 7.06
C MET A 62 15.18 -2.54 8.18
N PRO A 63 14.07 -3.30 8.25
CA PRO A 63 13.96 -4.41 9.19
C PRO A 63 14.99 -5.51 8.87
N ASP A 64 15.24 -6.39 9.83
CA ASP A 64 16.28 -7.44 9.68
C ASP A 64 16.00 -8.40 8.52
N ALA A 65 14.75 -8.58 8.14
CA ALA A 65 14.40 -9.38 6.96
C ALA A 65 14.89 -8.73 5.66
N ILE A 66 14.77 -7.41 5.50
CA ILE A 66 15.32 -6.67 4.35
C ILE A 66 16.84 -6.72 4.34
N LYS A 67 17.49 -6.54 5.49
CA LYS A 67 18.95 -6.67 5.59
C LYS A 67 19.43 -8.04 5.12
N ARG A 68 18.70 -9.11 5.51
CA ARG A 68 19.01 -10.49 5.05
C ARG A 68 18.91 -10.63 3.55
N ILE A 69 17.87 -10.08 2.91
CA ILE A 69 17.75 -10.05 1.45
C ILE A 69 18.96 -9.34 0.83
N GLY A 70 19.33 -8.17 1.36
CA GLY A 70 20.52 -7.43 0.91
C GLY A 70 21.79 -8.28 0.97
N VAL A 71 22.06 -8.92 2.11
CA VAL A 71 23.25 -9.75 2.31
C VAL A 71 23.23 -11.01 1.42
N GLN A 72 22.07 -11.63 1.24
CA GLN A 72 21.94 -12.89 0.49
C GLN A 72 22.00 -12.70 -1.02
N PHE A 73 21.43 -11.60 -1.55
CA PHE A 73 21.19 -11.44 -2.98
C PHE A 73 21.93 -10.28 -3.63
N MET A 74 22.64 -9.46 -2.87
CA MET A 74 23.45 -8.36 -3.39
C MET A 74 24.95 -8.62 -3.13
N LYS A 75 25.78 -8.17 -4.07
CA LYS A 75 27.25 -8.29 -3.97
C LYS A 75 27.79 -6.97 -3.45
N GLU A 76 28.41 -6.96 -2.28
CA GLU A 76 29.01 -5.77 -1.66
C GLU A 76 28.12 -4.51 -1.79
N PRO A 77 26.87 -4.55 -1.30
CA PRO A 77 25.94 -3.47 -1.54
C PRO A 77 26.40 -2.18 -0.86
N GLU A 78 26.38 -1.08 -1.59
CA GLU A 78 26.54 0.25 -1.03
C GLU A 78 25.22 0.66 -0.39
N HIS A 79 25.28 1.11 0.87
CA HIS A 79 24.12 1.52 1.63
C HIS A 79 23.97 3.04 1.62
N VAL A 80 23.06 3.55 0.78
CA VAL A 80 22.70 4.96 0.72
C VAL A 80 21.51 5.22 1.61
N LYS A 81 21.71 5.97 2.70
CA LYS A 81 20.65 6.37 3.62
C LYS A 81 20.39 7.87 3.50
N ILE A 82 19.17 8.22 3.12
CA ILE A 82 18.68 9.59 3.21
C ILE A 82 18.15 9.75 4.64
N ALA A 83 18.78 10.62 5.43
CA ALA A 83 18.28 10.93 6.76
C ALA A 83 16.92 11.62 6.60
N ALA A 84 15.85 10.96 7.03
CA ALA A 84 14.58 11.64 7.21
C ALA A 84 14.78 12.69 8.30
N LYS A 85 14.56 13.95 7.97
CA LYS A 85 14.70 15.05 8.93
C LYS A 85 13.76 14.91 10.12
N GLU A 86 12.60 14.28 9.91
CA GLU A 86 11.63 13.92 10.97
C GLU A 86 10.72 12.79 10.47
N LEU A 87 10.24 11.92 11.40
CA LEU A 87 9.29 10.82 11.11
C LEU A 87 7.90 11.32 10.70
N THR A 88 7.61 12.58 10.95
CA THR A 88 6.36 13.25 10.57
C THR A 88 6.69 14.47 9.73
N THR A 89 5.94 14.68 8.66
CA THR A 89 6.07 15.93 7.90
C THR A 89 5.51 17.07 8.75
N GLU A 90 6.22 18.20 8.82
CA GLU A 90 5.78 19.44 9.52
C GLU A 90 4.38 19.93 9.05
N LEU A 91 3.87 19.36 7.96
CA LEU A 91 2.59 19.72 7.34
C LEU A 91 1.43 18.79 7.74
N VAL A 92 1.66 17.82 8.65
CA VAL A 92 0.63 16.86 9.08
C VAL A 92 0.40 16.99 10.57
N ASP A 93 -0.75 17.54 10.94
CA ASP A 93 -1.22 17.54 12.33
C ASP A 93 -1.81 16.18 12.69
N GLN A 94 -1.34 15.60 13.79
CA GLN A 94 -1.77 14.29 14.24
C GLN A 94 -2.54 14.39 15.55
N TYR A 95 -3.75 13.82 15.56
CA TYR A 95 -4.60 13.80 16.74
C TYR A 95 -5.07 12.39 17.03
N TYR A 96 -5.39 12.09 18.29
CA TYR A 96 -6.05 10.86 18.67
C TYR A 96 -7.18 11.11 19.67
N LEU A 97 -8.24 10.31 19.57
CA LEU A 97 -9.36 10.34 20.48
C LEU A 97 -9.52 8.96 21.14
N ARG A 98 -9.68 8.95 22.46
CA ARG A 98 -10.01 7.72 23.21
C ARG A 98 -11.52 7.62 23.32
N VAL A 99 -12.11 6.66 22.62
CA VAL A 99 -13.54 6.43 22.54
C VAL A 99 -13.87 4.94 22.71
N LYS A 100 -15.06 4.62 23.20
CA LYS A 100 -15.55 3.24 23.22
C LYS A 100 -15.86 2.78 21.79
N GLU A 101 -15.74 1.47 21.54
CA GLU A 101 -15.93 0.91 20.20
C GLU A 101 -17.30 1.29 19.59
N GLN A 102 -18.34 1.22 20.38
CA GLN A 102 -19.72 1.58 19.96
C GLN A 102 -19.94 3.07 19.67
N GLU A 103 -19.06 3.94 20.15
CA GLU A 103 -19.13 5.39 19.97
C GLU A 103 -18.25 5.88 18.81
N LYS A 104 -17.39 5.02 18.26
CA LYS A 104 -16.42 5.42 17.22
C LYS A 104 -17.06 6.03 15.99
N PHE A 105 -18.15 5.43 15.51
CA PHE A 105 -18.81 5.93 14.31
C PHE A 105 -19.45 7.31 14.55
N ASP A 106 -20.17 7.48 15.67
CA ASP A 106 -20.78 8.78 16.00
C ASP A 106 -19.75 9.85 16.29
N THR A 107 -18.64 9.50 16.96
CA THR A 107 -17.53 10.43 17.21
C THR A 107 -16.87 10.86 15.90
N MET A 108 -16.62 9.92 15.00
CA MET A 108 -16.05 10.20 13.69
C MET A 108 -16.94 11.13 12.86
N THR A 109 -18.23 10.87 12.79
CA THR A 109 -19.16 11.72 12.02
C THR A 109 -19.29 13.12 12.64
N ARG A 110 -19.32 13.25 13.97
CA ARG A 110 -19.29 14.55 14.64
C ARG A 110 -18.01 15.32 14.35
N LEU A 111 -16.86 14.64 14.33
CA LEU A 111 -15.60 15.26 13.96
C LEU A 111 -15.64 15.80 12.53
N MET A 112 -16.16 15.01 11.58
CA MET A 112 -16.34 15.46 10.19
C MET A 112 -17.29 16.66 10.08
N ASP A 113 -18.35 16.70 10.88
CA ASP A 113 -19.29 17.83 10.91
C ASP A 113 -18.65 19.12 11.47
N VAL A 114 -17.72 18.99 12.42
CA VAL A 114 -17.01 20.13 13.03
C VAL A 114 -15.87 20.63 12.15
N GLU A 115 -15.03 19.71 11.66
CA GLU A 115 -13.83 20.04 10.88
C GLU A 115 -14.13 20.35 9.41
N GLN A 116 -15.26 19.86 8.89
CA GLN A 116 -15.72 20.05 7.52
C GLN A 116 -14.62 19.86 6.47
N PRO A 117 -13.90 18.72 6.47
CA PRO A 117 -12.82 18.49 5.52
C PRO A 117 -13.36 18.48 4.09
N GLU A 118 -12.65 19.11 3.16
CA GLU A 118 -12.99 19.03 1.73
C GLU A 118 -13.02 17.59 1.22
N LEU A 119 -12.03 16.79 1.64
CA LEU A 119 -11.93 15.36 1.35
C LEU A 119 -11.48 14.61 2.60
N ALA A 120 -12.09 13.47 2.88
CA ALA A 120 -11.71 12.61 4.00
C ALA A 120 -11.45 11.17 3.55
N ILE A 121 -10.45 10.53 4.14
CA ILE A 121 -10.20 9.08 3.96
C ILE A 121 -10.39 8.40 5.32
N VAL A 122 -11.20 7.37 5.34
CA VAL A 122 -11.48 6.56 6.53
C VAL A 122 -10.96 5.15 6.32
N PHE A 123 -10.06 4.68 7.17
CA PHE A 123 -9.55 3.30 7.12
C PHE A 123 -10.36 2.37 8.02
N GLY A 124 -10.81 1.26 7.44
CA GLY A 124 -11.50 0.18 8.14
C GLY A 124 -10.66 -1.10 8.10
N ARG A 125 -10.51 -1.80 9.23
CA ARG A 125 -9.68 -3.02 9.36
C ARG A 125 -10.06 -4.18 8.44
N THR A 126 -11.32 -4.23 7.98
CA THR A 126 -11.82 -5.34 7.17
C THR A 126 -12.74 -4.82 6.06
N LYS A 127 -12.87 -5.57 4.97
CA LYS A 127 -13.80 -5.30 3.88
C LYS A 127 -15.23 -5.08 4.38
N ARG A 128 -15.71 -5.95 5.28
CA ARG A 128 -17.02 -5.82 5.91
C ARG A 128 -17.18 -4.50 6.66
N ARG A 129 -16.14 -4.08 7.40
CA ARG A 129 -16.17 -2.81 8.13
C ARG A 129 -16.18 -1.62 7.18
N VAL A 130 -15.48 -1.70 6.05
CA VAL A 130 -15.55 -0.68 4.98
C VAL A 130 -16.98 -0.55 4.45
N ASP A 131 -17.66 -1.66 4.17
CA ASP A 131 -19.04 -1.63 3.70
C ASP A 131 -20.02 -1.06 4.73
N GLU A 132 -19.87 -1.44 6.00
CA GLU A 132 -20.67 -0.93 7.12
C GLU A 132 -20.50 0.58 7.30
N LEU A 133 -19.24 1.07 7.32
CA LEU A 133 -18.92 2.50 7.45
C LEU A 133 -19.43 3.28 6.25
N THR A 134 -19.22 2.80 5.03
CA THR A 134 -19.69 3.44 3.80
C THR A 134 -21.24 3.61 3.83
N ARG A 135 -21.95 2.56 4.22
CA ARG A 135 -23.41 2.60 4.34
C ARG A 135 -23.87 3.59 5.42
N GLY A 136 -23.22 3.55 6.58
CA GLY A 136 -23.54 4.47 7.68
C GLY A 136 -23.30 5.93 7.30
N LEU A 137 -22.20 6.24 6.62
CA LEU A 137 -21.88 7.59 6.13
C LEU A 137 -22.92 8.08 5.11
N LYS A 138 -23.33 7.22 4.16
CA LYS A 138 -24.40 7.55 3.19
C LYS A 138 -25.73 7.86 3.87
N ILE A 139 -26.09 7.09 4.91
CA ILE A 139 -27.31 7.35 5.71
C ILE A 139 -27.23 8.71 6.43
N ARG A 140 -26.03 9.13 6.85
CA ARG A 140 -25.78 10.44 7.46
C ARG A 140 -25.67 11.59 6.45
N GLY A 141 -25.82 11.33 5.15
CA GLY A 141 -25.81 12.34 4.09
C GLY A 141 -24.46 12.63 3.45
N PHE A 142 -23.39 11.93 3.86
CA PHE A 142 -22.08 12.06 3.21
C PHE A 142 -22.07 11.36 1.85
N ARG A 143 -21.44 11.98 0.85
CA ARG A 143 -21.15 11.34 -0.44
C ARG A 143 -19.94 10.42 -0.25
N ALA A 144 -20.17 9.18 0.20
CA ALA A 144 -19.12 8.23 0.57
C ALA A 144 -19.12 7.00 -0.36
N GLU A 145 -17.94 6.49 -0.71
CA GLU A 145 -17.75 5.19 -1.38
C GLU A 145 -16.63 4.39 -0.72
N GLY A 146 -16.80 3.05 -0.76
CA GLY A 146 -15.83 2.12 -0.20
C GLY A 146 -14.89 1.56 -1.25
N ILE A 147 -13.61 1.33 -0.86
CA ILE A 147 -12.63 0.60 -1.67
C ILE A 147 -12.04 -0.54 -0.84
N HIS A 148 -12.12 -1.76 -1.37
CA HIS A 148 -11.50 -2.96 -0.80
C HIS A 148 -11.22 -4.01 -1.90
N GLY A 149 -10.55 -5.10 -1.54
CA GLY A 149 -10.06 -6.09 -2.49
C GLY A 149 -11.11 -6.84 -3.32
N ASP A 150 -12.40 -6.83 -2.93
CA ASP A 150 -13.47 -7.51 -3.68
C ASP A 150 -14.05 -6.65 -4.81
N LEU A 151 -13.65 -5.38 -4.90
CA LEU A 151 -14.06 -4.53 -6.02
C LEU A 151 -13.26 -4.87 -7.29
N ASP A 152 -13.95 -4.93 -8.42
CA ASP A 152 -13.27 -4.98 -9.71
C ASP A 152 -12.46 -3.71 -9.98
N GLN A 153 -11.46 -3.83 -10.84
CA GLN A 153 -10.52 -2.75 -11.12
C GLN A 153 -11.20 -1.51 -11.72
N ASN A 154 -12.21 -1.69 -12.56
CA ASN A 154 -12.91 -0.55 -13.19
C ASN A 154 -13.69 0.26 -12.17
N LYS A 155 -14.37 -0.42 -11.23
CA LYS A 155 -15.09 0.22 -10.13
C LYS A 155 -14.13 0.96 -9.21
N ARG A 156 -12.98 0.36 -8.88
CA ARG A 156 -11.94 0.98 -8.07
C ARG A 156 -11.42 2.27 -8.71
N LEU A 157 -11.07 2.24 -9.99
CA LEU A 157 -10.59 3.41 -10.72
C LEU A 157 -11.65 4.51 -10.80
N ARG A 158 -12.93 4.13 -10.97
CA ARG A 158 -14.03 5.09 -10.98
C ARG A 158 -14.18 5.79 -9.63
N VAL A 159 -14.21 5.03 -8.53
CA VAL A 159 -14.34 5.60 -7.17
C VAL A 159 -13.18 6.55 -6.85
N LEU A 160 -11.94 6.16 -7.18
CA LEU A 160 -10.77 7.02 -6.98
C LEU A 160 -10.84 8.31 -7.80
N ARG A 161 -11.30 8.23 -9.05
CA ARG A 161 -11.50 9.41 -9.90
C ARG A 161 -12.59 10.32 -9.33
N ASP A 162 -13.71 9.76 -8.91
CA ASP A 162 -14.82 10.54 -8.35
C ASP A 162 -14.40 11.22 -7.04
N PHE A 163 -13.60 10.55 -6.21
CA PHE A 163 -13.03 11.15 -5.00
C PHE A 163 -12.06 12.29 -5.33
N LYS A 164 -11.11 12.07 -6.25
CA LYS A 164 -10.16 13.11 -6.66
C LYS A 164 -10.82 14.35 -7.28
N ASN A 165 -11.95 14.17 -7.94
CA ASN A 165 -12.71 15.25 -8.55
C ASN A 165 -13.69 15.96 -7.59
N GLY A 166 -13.72 15.60 -6.30
CA GLY A 166 -14.64 16.18 -5.32
C GLY A 166 -16.11 15.76 -5.50
N ASN A 167 -16.38 14.72 -6.30
CA ASN A 167 -17.72 14.14 -6.41
C ASN A 167 -18.10 13.28 -5.19
N LEU A 168 -17.11 12.91 -4.38
CA LEU A 168 -17.26 12.21 -3.11
C LEU A 168 -16.57 13.03 -2.02
N ASP A 169 -17.17 13.07 -0.84
CA ASP A 169 -16.61 13.73 0.34
C ASP A 169 -15.69 12.77 1.11
N VAL A 170 -16.07 11.48 1.12
CA VAL A 170 -15.43 10.46 1.95
C VAL A 170 -15.10 9.21 1.15
N LEU A 171 -13.83 8.82 1.20
CA LEU A 171 -13.36 7.54 0.72
C LEU A 171 -13.16 6.59 1.92
N VAL A 172 -13.79 5.43 1.92
CA VAL A 172 -13.59 4.41 2.95
C VAL A 172 -12.77 3.27 2.37
N ALA A 173 -11.62 2.93 2.98
CA ALA A 173 -10.69 1.94 2.44
C ALA A 173 -10.27 0.90 3.49
N THR A 174 -9.85 -0.28 3.05
CA THR A 174 -8.98 -1.16 3.85
C THR A 174 -7.54 -0.72 3.70
N ASP A 175 -6.72 -1.01 4.67
CA ASP A 175 -5.26 -0.94 4.58
C ASP A 175 -4.75 -1.83 3.45
#